data_119d6ecdbf9a184af4c2cdbd22b35acf
#
_entry.id   119d6ecdbf9a184af4c2cdbd22b35acf
#
_cell.length_a   1.000
_cell.length_b   1.000
_cell.length_c   1.000
_cell.angle_alpha   90.00
_cell.angle_beta   90.00
_cell.angle_gamma   90.00
#
_symmetry.space_group_name_H-M   'P 1'
#
loop_
_entity.id
_entity.type
_entity.pdbx_description
1 polymer ?
#
loop_
_entity_poly.entity_id
_entity_poly.type
_entity_poly.pdbx_seq_one_letter_code
_entity_poly.pdbx_strand_id
1 'polypeptide(L)'
;MTDVVVVGAGGFSRETLDVIEAHNRVCIRPEDHLNVMGIIDDNPSTINIDRLRSRHYEVLGGLDFLIANRPAEAYVLGIGSPRVKKQIAERLDREGLHAQGVIHPQAVVGSDNIVEPGVIVCSGAQISTNVQLDRHVHVNPNATIGHDTHLAEFTSINPGAIVSGEVYVGPTTLVGAGAVILQGLFVGTGCTIGANACVTKDVPSGKTAVGIPARWAT
;
A
#
# COMPACT_ATOMS: atom_id res chain seq x y z
N MET A 1 -9.29 -12.33 -16.59
CA MET A 1 -9.13 -12.77 -15.18
C MET A 1 -7.64 -12.96 -14.96
N THR A 2 -7.10 -12.33 -13.95
CA THR A 2 -5.68 -12.42 -13.60
C THR A 2 -5.56 -13.20 -12.28
N ASP A 3 -4.85 -14.33 -12.31
CA ASP A 3 -4.56 -15.09 -11.09
C ASP A 3 -3.50 -14.35 -10.28
N VAL A 4 -3.80 -14.14 -8.99
CA VAL A 4 -2.92 -13.44 -8.05
C VAL A 4 -2.79 -14.21 -6.75
N VAL A 5 -1.66 -14.05 -6.07
CA VAL A 5 -1.54 -14.39 -4.65
C VAL A 5 -1.49 -13.12 -3.83
N VAL A 6 -2.04 -13.13 -2.62
CA VAL A 6 -1.86 -12.04 -1.68
C VAL A 6 -0.74 -12.40 -0.71
N VAL A 7 0.29 -11.55 -0.64
CA VAL A 7 1.46 -11.76 0.22
C VAL A 7 1.28 -11.04 1.54
N GLY A 8 1.35 -11.78 2.63
CA GLY A 8 1.04 -11.40 4.00
C GLY A 8 -0.28 -12.01 4.48
N ALA A 9 -0.33 -12.44 5.74
CA ALA A 9 -1.53 -12.98 6.39
C ALA A 9 -2.08 -12.05 7.49
N GLY A 10 -1.51 -10.85 7.61
CA GLY A 10 -1.82 -9.87 8.66
C GLY A 10 -3.14 -9.11 8.47
N GLY A 11 -3.32 -8.05 9.26
CA GLY A 11 -4.51 -7.18 9.20
C GLY A 11 -4.67 -6.53 7.83
N PHE A 12 -3.61 -5.89 7.34
CA PHE A 12 -3.67 -5.20 6.05
C PHE A 12 -3.90 -6.14 4.86
N SER A 13 -3.46 -7.40 4.94
CA SER A 13 -3.79 -8.40 3.93
C SER A 13 -5.29 -8.64 3.82
N ARG A 14 -5.98 -8.74 4.96
CA ARG A 14 -7.45 -8.90 4.97
C ARG A 14 -8.17 -7.66 4.44
N GLU A 15 -7.68 -6.45 4.75
CA GLU A 15 -8.18 -5.21 4.13
C GLU A 15 -7.92 -5.19 2.62
N THR A 16 -6.77 -5.68 2.18
CA THR A 16 -6.46 -5.82 0.74
C THR A 16 -7.42 -6.79 0.05
N LEU A 17 -7.79 -7.90 0.70
CA LEU A 17 -8.82 -8.81 0.18
C LEU A 17 -10.18 -8.11 0.05
N ASP A 18 -10.57 -7.24 1.01
CA ASP A 18 -11.80 -6.45 0.89
C ASP A 18 -11.75 -5.51 -0.32
N VAL A 19 -10.58 -4.92 -0.61
CA VAL A 19 -10.37 -4.08 -1.81
C VAL A 19 -10.52 -4.91 -3.09
N ILE A 20 -9.90 -6.09 -3.16
CA ILE A 20 -9.99 -7.00 -4.32
C ILE A 20 -11.44 -7.46 -4.53
N GLU A 21 -12.12 -7.88 -3.48
CA GLU A 21 -13.52 -8.32 -3.56
C GLU A 21 -14.44 -7.17 -4.01
N ALA A 22 -14.21 -5.94 -3.52
CA ALA A 22 -14.96 -4.77 -3.93
C ALA A 22 -14.71 -4.41 -5.40
N HIS A 23 -13.44 -4.46 -5.83
CA HIS A 23 -13.04 -4.27 -7.23
C HIS A 23 -13.75 -5.29 -8.13
N ASN A 24 -13.68 -6.56 -7.80
CA ASN A 24 -14.29 -7.63 -8.57
C ASN A 24 -15.83 -7.49 -8.70
N ARG A 25 -16.51 -6.98 -7.67
CA ARG A 25 -17.98 -6.79 -7.71
C ARG A 25 -18.43 -5.77 -8.77
N VAL A 26 -17.56 -4.84 -9.16
CA VAL A 26 -17.91 -3.79 -10.15
C VAL A 26 -17.24 -4.00 -11.51
N CYS A 27 -16.35 -4.96 -11.62
CA CYS A 27 -15.71 -5.29 -12.90
C CYS A 27 -16.73 -5.81 -13.92
N ILE A 28 -16.82 -5.14 -15.06
CA ILE A 28 -17.71 -5.55 -16.15
C ILE A 28 -17.02 -6.60 -17.03
N ARG A 29 -15.71 -6.44 -17.24
CA ARG A 29 -14.95 -7.32 -18.12
C ARG A 29 -14.27 -8.44 -17.32
N PRO A 30 -14.41 -9.71 -17.74
CA PRO A 30 -13.76 -10.83 -17.04
C PRO A 30 -12.24 -10.69 -16.90
N GLU A 31 -11.57 -10.06 -17.89
CA GLU A 31 -10.12 -9.85 -17.86
C GLU A 31 -9.66 -8.92 -16.72
N ASP A 32 -10.52 -8.03 -16.23
CA ASP A 32 -10.20 -7.12 -15.13
C ASP A 32 -10.37 -7.76 -13.75
N HIS A 33 -10.94 -8.96 -13.68
CA HIS A 33 -11.10 -9.71 -12.42
C HIS A 33 -9.78 -10.22 -11.88
N LEU A 34 -9.56 -10.07 -10.58
CA LEU A 34 -8.43 -10.64 -9.83
C LEU A 34 -8.90 -11.93 -9.12
N ASN A 35 -8.39 -13.07 -9.55
CA ASN A 35 -8.67 -14.36 -8.93
C ASN A 35 -7.60 -14.67 -7.87
N VAL A 36 -7.96 -14.62 -6.59
CA VAL A 36 -7.03 -14.87 -5.48
C VAL A 36 -6.84 -16.37 -5.31
N MET A 37 -5.68 -16.89 -5.73
CA MET A 37 -5.30 -18.31 -5.64
C MET A 37 -5.02 -18.74 -4.20
N GLY A 38 -4.64 -17.79 -3.33
CA GLY A 38 -4.38 -18.01 -1.91
C GLY A 38 -3.46 -16.96 -1.31
N ILE A 39 -3.07 -17.19 -0.07
CA ILE A 39 -2.27 -16.29 0.74
C ILE A 39 -0.86 -16.86 0.91
N ILE A 40 0.14 -16.00 0.84
CA ILE A 40 1.56 -16.34 1.05
C ILE A 40 2.07 -15.61 2.28
N ASP A 41 2.57 -16.36 3.27
CA ASP A 41 3.18 -15.79 4.47
C ASP A 41 4.16 -16.80 5.07
N ASP A 42 5.39 -16.36 5.38
CA ASP A 42 6.44 -17.24 5.89
C ASP A 42 6.19 -17.69 7.35
N ASN A 43 5.42 -16.89 8.11
CA ASN A 43 5.17 -17.17 9.53
C ASN A 43 3.80 -16.64 10.00
N PRO A 44 2.69 -17.15 9.45
CA PRO A 44 1.36 -16.67 9.80
C PRO A 44 0.97 -17.15 11.21
N SER A 45 0.43 -16.24 12.04
CA SER A 45 -0.11 -16.66 13.33
C SER A 45 -1.39 -17.49 13.16
N THR A 46 -1.64 -18.44 14.08
CA THR A 46 -2.84 -19.27 14.07
C THR A 46 -4.13 -18.46 13.96
N ILE A 47 -4.23 -17.36 14.73
CA ILE A 47 -5.42 -16.50 14.69
C ILE A 47 -5.63 -15.84 13.31
N ASN A 48 -4.56 -15.52 12.59
CA ASN A 48 -4.67 -14.98 11.24
C ASN A 48 -5.08 -16.04 10.23
N ILE A 49 -4.56 -17.26 10.38
CA ILE A 49 -4.98 -18.41 9.56
C ILE A 49 -6.50 -18.66 9.74
N ASP A 50 -6.99 -18.68 10.98
CA ASP A 50 -8.41 -18.91 11.26
C ASP A 50 -9.30 -17.79 10.68
N ARG A 51 -8.86 -16.55 10.77
CA ARG A 51 -9.57 -15.40 10.18
C ARG A 51 -9.62 -15.46 8.65
N LEU A 52 -8.57 -15.95 7.99
CA LEU A 52 -8.54 -16.13 6.54
C LEU A 52 -9.44 -17.31 6.12
N ARG A 53 -9.37 -18.42 6.84
CA ARG A 53 -10.23 -19.61 6.58
C ARG A 53 -11.72 -19.28 6.71
N SER A 54 -12.11 -18.46 7.69
CA SER A 54 -13.52 -18.01 7.83
C SER A 54 -14.04 -17.23 6.63
N ARG A 55 -13.12 -16.72 5.78
CA ARG A 55 -13.40 -16.04 4.52
C ARG A 55 -13.11 -16.93 3.29
N HIS A 56 -12.88 -18.21 3.47
CA HIS A 56 -12.54 -19.19 2.42
C HIS A 56 -11.20 -18.93 1.72
N TYR A 57 -10.25 -18.25 2.40
CA TYR A 57 -8.89 -18.09 1.90
C TYR A 57 -7.94 -19.03 2.64
N GLU A 58 -7.06 -19.70 1.89
CA GLU A 58 -6.05 -20.60 2.43
C GLU A 58 -4.67 -19.96 2.40
N VAL A 59 -3.85 -20.23 3.42
CA VAL A 59 -2.42 -19.95 3.41
C VAL A 59 -1.73 -21.11 2.72
N LEU A 60 -1.17 -20.86 1.55
CA LEU A 60 -0.54 -21.89 0.70
C LEU A 60 0.86 -22.25 1.16
N GLY A 61 1.57 -21.30 1.80
CA GLY A 61 2.95 -21.43 2.24
C GLY A 61 3.64 -20.09 2.31
N GLY A 62 4.97 -20.10 2.41
CA GLY A 62 5.82 -18.90 2.41
C GLY A 62 6.30 -18.48 1.02
N LEU A 63 7.23 -17.52 0.97
CA LEU A 63 7.80 -17.03 -0.29
C LEU A 63 8.52 -18.12 -1.08
N ASP A 64 9.19 -19.05 -0.40
CA ASP A 64 9.84 -20.20 -1.08
C ASP A 64 8.83 -21.10 -1.79
N PHE A 65 7.66 -21.32 -1.16
CA PHE A 65 6.56 -22.05 -1.80
C PHE A 65 6.06 -21.32 -3.05
N LEU A 66 5.84 -20.01 -2.96
CA LEU A 66 5.40 -19.21 -4.11
C LEU A 66 6.37 -19.32 -5.29
N ILE A 67 7.66 -19.15 -5.02
CA ILE A 67 8.72 -19.19 -6.03
C ILE A 67 8.82 -20.58 -6.69
N ALA A 68 8.74 -21.66 -5.88
CA ALA A 68 8.91 -23.01 -6.38
C ALA A 68 7.69 -23.54 -7.14
N ASN A 69 6.48 -23.22 -6.71
CA ASN A 69 5.25 -23.81 -7.22
C ASN A 69 4.45 -22.90 -8.17
N ARG A 70 4.70 -21.57 -8.15
CA ARG A 70 4.07 -20.59 -9.05
C ARG A 70 2.54 -20.75 -9.19
N PRO A 71 1.78 -20.72 -8.08
CA PRO A 71 0.32 -20.79 -8.16
C PRO A 71 -0.31 -19.61 -8.91
N ALA A 72 0.43 -18.50 -9.02
CA ALA A 72 0.13 -17.33 -9.83
C ALA A 72 1.43 -16.64 -10.25
N GLU A 73 1.40 -15.95 -11.38
CA GLU A 73 2.53 -15.12 -11.86
C GLU A 73 2.45 -13.68 -11.34
N ALA A 74 1.33 -13.28 -10.77
CA ALA A 74 1.12 -11.96 -10.20
C ALA A 74 0.90 -12.01 -8.68
N TYR A 75 1.35 -10.96 -8.00
CA TYR A 75 1.20 -10.85 -6.55
C TYR A 75 0.69 -9.48 -6.12
N VAL A 76 -0.05 -9.43 -5.00
CA VAL A 76 -0.50 -8.22 -4.31
C VAL A 76 0.13 -8.20 -2.92
N LEU A 77 0.81 -7.10 -2.54
CA LEU A 77 1.44 -7.00 -1.22
C LEU A 77 0.48 -6.50 -0.15
N GLY A 78 -0.11 -7.41 0.61
CA GLY A 78 -0.96 -7.12 1.78
C GLY A 78 -0.14 -6.81 3.05
N ILE A 79 0.92 -5.99 2.94
CA ILE A 79 1.88 -5.72 4.02
C ILE A 79 1.99 -4.22 4.26
N GLY A 80 1.68 -3.76 5.48
CA GLY A 80 1.69 -2.33 5.82
C GLY A 80 3.09 -1.73 5.99
N SER A 81 4.11 -2.53 6.37
CA SER A 81 5.47 -2.04 6.60
C SER A 81 6.20 -1.70 5.30
N PRO A 82 6.60 -0.43 5.08
CA PRO A 82 7.31 -0.02 3.87
C PRO A 82 8.59 -0.81 3.60
N ARG A 83 9.40 -1.07 4.64
CA ARG A 83 10.67 -1.80 4.52
C ARG A 83 10.45 -3.27 4.16
N VAL A 84 9.46 -3.91 4.78
CA VAL A 84 9.14 -5.32 4.51
C VAL A 84 8.58 -5.46 3.09
N LYS A 85 7.70 -4.54 2.66
CA LYS A 85 7.21 -4.50 1.27
C LYS A 85 8.36 -4.49 0.27
N LYS A 86 9.33 -3.57 0.47
CA LYS A 86 10.48 -3.43 -0.41
C LYS A 86 11.28 -4.73 -0.51
N GLN A 87 11.64 -5.33 0.62
CA GLN A 87 12.42 -6.57 0.64
C GLN A 87 11.73 -7.72 -0.10
N ILE A 88 10.43 -7.86 0.10
CA ILE A 88 9.64 -8.91 -0.54
C ILE A 88 9.49 -8.64 -2.05
N ALA A 89 9.13 -7.40 -2.43
CA ALA A 89 9.00 -7.03 -3.83
C ALA A 89 10.29 -7.26 -4.61
N GLU A 90 11.42 -6.79 -4.08
CA GLU A 90 12.75 -6.98 -4.70
C GLU A 90 13.12 -8.47 -4.87
N ARG A 91 12.64 -9.33 -3.96
CA ARG A 91 12.83 -10.77 -4.08
C ARG A 91 11.95 -11.36 -5.19
N LEU A 92 10.67 -11.02 -5.19
CA LEU A 92 9.70 -11.52 -6.18
C LEU A 92 9.99 -11.01 -7.59
N ASP A 93 10.43 -9.75 -7.73
CA ASP A 93 10.84 -9.15 -9.01
C ASP A 93 12.04 -9.89 -9.63
N ARG A 94 13.04 -10.28 -8.81
CA ARG A 94 14.19 -11.09 -9.27
C ARG A 94 13.79 -12.46 -9.79
N GLU A 95 12.70 -12.99 -9.28
CA GLU A 95 12.13 -14.26 -9.71
C GLU A 95 11.15 -14.08 -10.90
N GLY A 96 10.96 -12.84 -11.38
CA GLY A 96 10.11 -12.55 -12.53
C GLY A 96 8.60 -12.60 -12.23
N LEU A 97 8.17 -12.49 -10.96
CA LEU A 97 6.76 -12.32 -10.65
C LEU A 97 6.35 -10.84 -10.85
N HIS A 98 5.09 -10.61 -11.15
CA HIS A 98 4.56 -9.30 -11.48
C HIS A 98 3.76 -8.69 -10.34
N ALA A 99 4.08 -7.43 -10.00
CA ALA A 99 3.30 -6.67 -9.02
C ALA A 99 1.93 -6.29 -9.60
N GLN A 100 0.85 -6.68 -8.92
CA GLN A 100 -0.52 -6.31 -9.25
C GLN A 100 -1.02 -5.27 -8.25
N GLY A 101 -1.48 -4.12 -8.77
CA GLY A 101 -2.17 -3.11 -7.99
C GLY A 101 -3.68 -3.31 -7.98
N VAL A 102 -4.36 -2.66 -7.02
CA VAL A 102 -5.83 -2.65 -6.95
C VAL A 102 -6.33 -1.36 -6.32
N ILE A 103 -7.41 -0.82 -6.90
CA ILE A 103 -8.08 0.40 -6.42
C ILE A 103 -9.50 0.05 -6.03
N HIS A 104 -9.88 0.41 -4.80
CA HIS A 104 -11.23 0.23 -4.31
C HIS A 104 -12.20 1.13 -5.11
N PRO A 105 -13.37 0.64 -5.57
CA PRO A 105 -14.30 1.43 -6.39
C PRO A 105 -14.90 2.65 -5.68
N GLN A 106 -14.83 2.72 -4.36
CA GLN A 106 -15.21 3.90 -3.58
C GLN A 106 -14.06 4.87 -3.29
N ALA A 107 -12.86 4.62 -3.82
CA ALA A 107 -11.83 5.65 -3.84
C ALA A 107 -12.16 6.68 -4.94
N VAL A 108 -11.92 7.96 -4.65
CA VAL A 108 -12.01 9.02 -5.65
C VAL A 108 -10.62 9.27 -6.19
N VAL A 109 -10.45 9.10 -7.49
CA VAL A 109 -9.17 9.32 -8.19
C VAL A 109 -9.42 10.35 -9.29
N GLY A 110 -8.76 11.51 -9.15
CA GLY A 110 -8.86 12.61 -10.12
C GLY A 110 -8.18 12.31 -11.46
N SER A 111 -8.08 13.32 -12.30
CA SER A 111 -7.47 13.21 -13.63
C SER A 111 -5.94 13.31 -13.58
N ASP A 112 -5.31 12.88 -14.67
CA ASP A 112 -3.87 13.05 -14.94
C ASP A 112 -2.94 12.42 -13.90
N ASN A 113 -3.42 11.38 -13.20
CA ASN A 113 -2.64 10.65 -12.21
C ASN A 113 -1.80 9.53 -12.86
N ILE A 114 -0.59 9.35 -12.36
CA ILE A 114 0.27 8.21 -12.68
C ILE A 114 0.17 7.21 -11.54
N VAL A 115 -0.27 5.99 -11.85
CA VAL A 115 -0.41 4.91 -10.85
C VAL A 115 0.40 3.71 -11.33
N GLU A 116 1.50 3.43 -10.63
CA GLU A 116 2.41 2.36 -11.01
C GLU A 116 1.98 0.97 -10.46
N PRO A 117 2.59 -0.13 -10.95
CA PRO A 117 2.27 -1.48 -10.50
C PRO A 117 2.40 -1.68 -8.98
N GLY A 118 1.53 -2.52 -8.42
CA GLY A 118 1.53 -2.85 -6.99
C GLY A 118 0.92 -1.79 -6.07
N VAL A 119 0.42 -0.68 -6.61
CA VAL A 119 -0.29 0.35 -5.82
C VAL A 119 -1.61 -0.22 -5.30
N ILE A 120 -1.88 0.02 -4.00
CA ILE A 120 -3.15 -0.32 -3.36
C ILE A 120 -3.81 0.96 -2.88
N VAL A 121 -5.05 1.20 -3.32
CA VAL A 121 -5.86 2.33 -2.88
C VAL A 121 -7.12 1.80 -2.20
N CYS A 122 -7.27 2.09 -0.91
CA CYS A 122 -8.38 1.61 -0.09
C CYS A 122 -9.64 2.48 -0.22
N SER A 123 -10.74 1.98 0.36
CA SER A 123 -12.04 2.65 0.38
C SER A 123 -11.97 4.06 0.97
N GLY A 124 -12.69 5.02 0.37
CA GLY A 124 -12.79 6.39 0.84
C GLY A 124 -11.53 7.24 0.66
N ALA A 125 -10.45 6.69 0.12
CA ALA A 125 -9.26 7.48 -0.20
C ALA A 125 -9.60 8.54 -1.27
N GLN A 126 -9.03 9.74 -1.11
CA GLN A 126 -9.21 10.87 -2.02
C GLN A 126 -7.86 11.21 -2.66
N ILE A 127 -7.71 10.95 -3.94
CA ILE A 127 -6.52 11.28 -4.71
C ILE A 127 -6.89 12.39 -5.69
N SER A 128 -6.25 13.53 -5.57
CA SER A 128 -6.52 14.71 -6.39
C SER A 128 -5.99 14.54 -7.83
N THR A 129 -5.71 15.63 -8.50
CA THR A 129 -5.21 15.62 -9.88
C THR A 129 -3.68 15.71 -9.93
N ASN A 130 -3.08 15.18 -11.03
CA ASN A 130 -1.64 15.24 -11.29
C ASN A 130 -0.79 14.65 -10.16
N VAL A 131 -1.29 13.56 -9.54
CA VAL A 131 -0.59 12.83 -8.47
C VAL A 131 0.20 11.68 -9.07
N GLN A 132 1.44 11.48 -8.61
CA GLN A 132 2.25 10.34 -8.95
C GLN A 132 2.32 9.37 -7.76
N LEU A 133 1.85 8.13 -7.98
CA LEU A 133 1.95 7.01 -7.05
C LEU A 133 2.91 6.00 -7.64
N ASP A 134 4.13 5.94 -7.12
CA ASP A 134 5.14 4.99 -7.57
C ASP A 134 4.83 3.57 -7.10
N ARG A 135 5.62 2.60 -7.54
CA ARG A 135 5.41 1.17 -7.26
C ARG A 135 5.18 0.87 -5.78
N HIS A 136 4.18 0.03 -5.52
CA HIS A 136 3.85 -0.44 -4.18
C HIS A 136 3.50 0.66 -3.15
N VAL A 137 3.07 1.82 -3.60
CA VAL A 137 2.46 2.82 -2.71
C VAL A 137 1.13 2.28 -2.19
N HIS A 138 0.90 2.43 -0.88
CA HIS A 138 -0.37 2.12 -0.25
C HIS A 138 -1.04 3.38 0.27
N VAL A 139 -2.27 3.63 -0.18
CA VAL A 139 -3.14 4.70 0.29
C VAL A 139 -4.30 4.06 1.06
N ASN A 140 -4.23 4.11 2.38
CA ASN A 140 -5.16 3.44 3.28
C ASN A 140 -6.52 4.16 3.38
N PRO A 141 -7.52 3.58 4.08
CA PRO A 141 -8.87 4.12 4.10
C PRO A 141 -8.94 5.60 4.52
N ASN A 142 -9.73 6.38 3.78
CA ASN A 142 -9.98 7.81 4.03
C ASN A 142 -8.74 8.71 4.05
N ALA A 143 -7.59 8.27 3.53
CA ALA A 143 -6.45 9.14 3.35
C ALA A 143 -6.69 10.11 2.18
N THR A 144 -6.13 11.32 2.29
CA THR A 144 -6.28 12.38 1.27
C THR A 144 -4.91 12.74 0.70
N ILE A 145 -4.78 12.72 -0.62
CA ILE A 145 -3.58 13.10 -1.36
C ILE A 145 -3.91 14.31 -2.23
N GLY A 146 -3.25 15.43 -1.94
CA GLY A 146 -3.42 16.70 -2.65
C GLY A 146 -2.83 16.67 -4.05
N HIS A 147 -3.20 17.66 -4.86
CA HIS A 147 -2.74 17.83 -6.23
C HIS A 147 -1.22 17.95 -6.32
N ASP A 148 -0.64 17.54 -7.45
CA ASP A 148 0.79 17.69 -7.75
C ASP A 148 1.71 16.98 -6.74
N THR A 149 1.19 16.01 -5.99
CA THR A 149 1.93 15.24 -4.97
C THR A 149 2.61 14.04 -5.60
N HIS A 150 3.84 13.76 -5.19
CA HIS A 150 4.56 12.56 -5.56
C HIS A 150 4.82 11.68 -4.32
N LEU A 151 4.22 10.50 -4.29
CA LEU A 151 4.49 9.45 -3.32
C LEU A 151 5.45 8.45 -3.95
N ALA A 152 6.70 8.44 -3.49
CA ALA A 152 7.73 7.55 -4.01
C ALA A 152 7.51 6.10 -3.53
N GLU A 153 8.19 5.17 -4.20
CA GLU A 153 7.99 3.73 -4.06
C GLU A 153 7.98 3.21 -2.61
N PHE A 154 7.14 2.24 -2.37
CA PHE A 154 6.94 1.59 -1.07
C PHE A 154 6.41 2.49 0.05
N THR A 155 6.01 3.72 -0.23
CA THR A 155 5.38 4.60 0.77
C THR A 155 4.05 4.02 1.26
N SER A 156 3.76 4.19 2.55
CA SER A 156 2.47 3.83 3.15
C SER A 156 1.85 5.05 3.80
N ILE A 157 0.69 5.46 3.30
CA ILE A 157 -0.15 6.52 3.85
C ILE A 157 -1.25 5.87 4.67
N ASN A 158 -1.18 5.97 5.98
CA ASN A 158 -2.08 5.28 6.90
C ASN A 158 -3.47 5.95 7.00
N PRO A 159 -4.47 5.27 7.59
CA PRO A 159 -5.86 5.73 7.57
C PRO A 159 -6.04 7.17 8.02
N GLY A 160 -6.82 7.94 7.25
CA GLY A 160 -7.14 9.33 7.56
C GLY A 160 -6.00 10.33 7.50
N ALA A 161 -4.81 9.93 7.04
CA ALA A 161 -3.70 10.87 6.87
C ALA A 161 -3.96 11.82 5.70
N ILE A 162 -3.47 13.06 5.82
CA ILE A 162 -3.64 14.11 4.83
C ILE A 162 -2.25 14.55 4.33
N VAL A 163 -1.98 14.31 3.06
CA VAL A 163 -0.84 14.86 2.35
C VAL A 163 -1.35 15.99 1.46
N SER A 164 -1.00 17.23 1.78
CA SER A 164 -1.47 18.41 1.03
C SER A 164 -0.83 18.46 -0.37
N GLY A 165 -1.22 19.47 -1.16
CA GLY A 165 -0.71 19.62 -2.54
C GLY A 165 0.79 19.91 -2.63
N GLU A 166 1.42 19.55 -3.76
CA GLU A 166 2.84 19.81 -4.08
C GLU A 166 3.82 19.17 -3.09
N VAL A 167 3.43 18.08 -2.41
CA VAL A 167 4.29 17.38 -1.46
C VAL A 167 5.06 16.25 -2.14
N TYR A 168 6.35 16.14 -1.82
CA TYR A 168 7.13 14.94 -2.13
C TYR A 168 7.30 14.08 -0.89
N VAL A 169 6.97 12.79 -0.99
CA VAL A 169 7.22 11.80 0.07
C VAL A 169 8.19 10.74 -0.44
N GLY A 170 9.39 10.71 0.14
CA GLY A 170 10.48 9.83 -0.28
C GLY A 170 10.21 8.35 -0.04
N PRO A 171 10.95 7.46 -0.75
CA PRO A 171 10.73 6.02 -0.72
C PRO A 171 10.72 5.42 0.69
N THR A 172 9.99 4.32 0.87
CA THR A 172 9.92 3.58 2.13
C THR A 172 9.50 4.39 3.35
N THR A 173 8.82 5.51 3.14
CA THR A 173 8.31 6.37 4.21
C THR A 173 6.93 5.90 4.67
N LEU A 174 6.69 5.98 5.98
CA LEU A 174 5.40 5.72 6.59
C LEU A 174 4.80 7.03 7.12
N VAL A 175 3.61 7.37 6.65
CA VAL A 175 2.80 8.47 7.18
C VAL A 175 1.73 7.88 8.09
N GLY A 176 1.82 8.15 9.39
CA GLY A 176 0.97 7.59 10.43
C GLY A 176 -0.50 8.03 10.31
N ALA A 177 -1.39 7.28 10.94
CA ALA A 177 -2.83 7.54 10.89
C ALA A 177 -3.15 8.97 11.36
N GLY A 178 -4.02 9.67 10.63
CA GLY A 178 -4.43 11.04 10.93
C GLY A 178 -3.33 12.11 10.83
N ALA A 179 -2.11 11.76 10.41
CA ALA A 179 -1.04 12.75 10.26
C ALA A 179 -1.34 13.73 9.11
N VAL A 180 -0.87 14.96 9.27
CA VAL A 180 -1.02 16.03 8.26
C VAL A 180 0.36 16.50 7.81
N ILE A 181 0.57 16.54 6.50
CA ILE A 181 1.75 17.16 5.88
C ILE A 181 1.26 18.38 5.10
N LEU A 182 1.76 19.56 5.46
CA LEU A 182 1.37 20.81 4.79
C LEU A 182 1.94 20.88 3.37
N GLN A 183 1.34 21.75 2.55
CA GLN A 183 1.66 21.89 1.13
C GLN A 183 3.13 22.28 0.85
N GLY A 184 3.63 21.85 -0.30
CA GLY A 184 4.94 22.20 -0.84
C GLY A 184 6.13 21.68 -0.05
N LEU A 185 5.93 20.66 0.82
CA LEU A 185 6.98 20.13 1.68
C LEU A 185 7.65 18.90 1.09
N PHE A 186 8.90 18.71 1.47
CA PHE A 186 9.71 17.54 1.19
C PHE A 186 9.83 16.65 2.43
N VAL A 187 9.46 15.37 2.31
CA VAL A 187 9.71 14.34 3.30
C VAL A 187 10.70 13.33 2.72
N GLY A 188 11.84 13.19 3.36
CA GLY A 188 12.93 12.35 2.89
C GLY A 188 12.62 10.84 2.91
N THR A 189 13.57 10.05 2.41
CA THR A 189 13.51 8.59 2.35
C THR A 189 13.49 7.94 3.73
N GLY A 190 12.69 6.89 3.91
CA GLY A 190 12.71 6.05 5.12
C GLY A 190 12.24 6.76 6.39
N CYS A 191 11.47 7.83 6.25
CA CYS A 191 10.92 8.57 7.37
C CYS A 191 9.72 7.84 8.00
N THR A 192 9.45 8.17 9.26
CA THR A 192 8.21 7.81 9.94
C THR A 192 7.56 9.09 10.45
N ILE A 193 6.40 9.45 9.90
CA ILE A 193 5.56 10.50 10.43
C ILE A 193 4.62 9.85 11.44
N GLY A 194 4.69 10.25 12.71
CA GLY A 194 3.87 9.66 13.77
C GLY A 194 2.37 9.94 13.57
N ALA A 195 1.53 9.11 14.16
CA ALA A 195 0.08 9.31 14.10
C ALA A 195 -0.30 10.71 14.65
N ASN A 196 -1.25 11.37 13.98
CA ASN A 196 -1.71 12.74 14.28
C ASN A 196 -0.61 13.82 14.33
N ALA A 197 0.57 13.56 13.78
CA ALA A 197 1.60 14.59 13.69
C ALA A 197 1.25 15.62 12.60
N CYS A 198 1.62 16.89 12.82
CA CYS A 198 1.47 17.95 11.83
C CYS A 198 2.84 18.41 11.34
N VAL A 199 3.22 18.00 10.14
CA VAL A 199 4.48 18.37 9.49
C VAL A 199 4.33 19.75 8.88
N THR A 200 5.15 20.70 9.37
CA THR A 200 5.11 22.12 8.98
C THR A 200 6.42 22.61 8.33
N LYS A 201 7.37 21.72 8.11
CA LYS A 201 8.64 21.97 7.43
C LYS A 201 9.22 20.66 6.92
N ASP A 202 10.16 20.74 5.98
CA ASP A 202 10.83 19.58 5.38
C ASP A 202 11.40 18.63 6.43
N VAL A 203 11.26 17.31 6.18
CA VAL A 203 11.76 16.26 7.06
C VAL A 203 12.94 15.57 6.40
N PRO A 204 14.15 15.62 6.99
CA PRO A 204 15.30 14.91 6.44
C PRO A 204 15.12 13.39 6.47
N SER A 205 15.80 12.68 5.56
CA SER A 205 15.73 11.22 5.45
C SER A 205 16.03 10.51 6.78
N GLY A 206 15.35 9.39 7.01
CA GLY A 206 15.54 8.49 8.15
C GLY A 206 15.00 9.02 9.48
N LYS A 207 14.30 10.14 9.50
CA LYS A 207 13.77 10.73 10.74
C LYS A 207 12.40 10.19 11.12
N THR A 208 12.17 10.14 12.44
CA THR A 208 10.84 9.95 13.02
C THR A 208 10.33 11.31 13.51
N ALA A 209 9.31 11.85 12.84
CA ALA A 209 8.71 13.15 13.14
C ALA A 209 7.39 12.96 13.90
N VAL A 210 7.26 13.56 15.08
CA VAL A 210 6.07 13.43 15.96
C VAL A 210 5.64 14.77 16.53
N GLY A 211 4.35 14.89 16.85
CA GLY A 211 3.76 16.05 17.53
C GLY A 211 3.16 17.11 16.61
N ILE A 212 2.62 18.17 17.21
CA ILE A 212 1.96 19.31 16.55
C ILE A 212 2.56 20.61 17.13
N PRO A 213 3.41 21.32 16.37
CA PRO A 213 4.01 20.95 15.10
C PRO A 213 5.01 19.80 15.25
N ALA A 214 5.17 19.00 14.19
CA ALA A 214 6.05 17.83 14.21
C ALA A 214 7.52 18.21 14.44
N ARG A 215 8.22 17.39 15.25
CA ARG A 215 9.65 17.52 15.57
C ARG A 215 10.31 16.15 15.48
N TRP A 216 11.61 16.14 15.22
CA TRP A 216 12.46 14.96 15.22
C TRP A 216 13.80 15.25 15.91
N ALA A 217 14.44 14.22 16.43
CA ALA A 217 15.77 14.36 17.00
C ALA A 217 16.80 14.66 15.88
N THR A 218 17.77 15.50 16.22
CA THR A 218 18.92 15.84 15.37
C THR A 218 19.87 14.67 15.22
#